data_66e56138fe8adb73efaa98892b7c91af
#
_entry.id   66e56138fe8adb73efaa98892b7c91af
#
_cell.length_a   1.000
_cell.length_b   1.000
_cell.length_c   1.000
_cell.angle_alpha   90.00
_cell.angle_beta   90.00
_cell.angle_gamma   90.00
#
_symmetry.space_group_name_H-M   'P 1'
#
loop_
_entity.id
_entity.type
_entity.pdbx_description
1 polymer ?
#
loop_
_entity_poly.entity_id
_entity_poly.type
_entity_poly.pdbx_seq_one_letter_code
_entity_poly.pdbx_strand_id
1 'polypeptide(L)'
;IKVVVPRADTYEETVVSFLRRAIEVAQAQGQEAHIALTGGNTAEAVYRHWSTYPDQPKPPLAIYLSDERCVPTHHSGSNHGMVRRSLFSNSLPAGIRMVTPDVSDPRSAAREYDQRLPSTFDLLLFTLGVDGHFASLFPGELNSLVQSGRVAVTVGPPPFTGRVSLT
;
A
#
# COMPACT_ATOMS: atom_id res chain seq x y z
N ILE A 1 7.16 18.68 9.17
CA ILE A 1 6.13 18.23 8.19
C ILE A 1 6.24 19.15 6.97
N LYS A 2 6.39 18.57 5.78
CA LYS A 2 6.34 19.30 4.52
C LYS A 2 4.95 19.11 3.91
N VAL A 3 4.24 20.20 3.67
CA VAL A 3 2.95 20.19 2.97
C VAL A 3 3.21 20.56 1.52
N VAL A 4 2.70 19.75 0.59
CA VAL A 4 2.72 20.00 -0.84
C VAL A 4 1.28 20.01 -1.31
N VAL A 5 0.86 21.09 -1.96
CA VAL A 5 -0.49 21.24 -2.50
C VAL A 5 -0.35 21.28 -4.03
N PRO A 6 -0.47 20.13 -4.71
CA PRO A 6 -0.42 20.12 -6.17
C PRO A 6 -1.72 20.70 -6.74
N ARG A 7 -1.67 21.15 -7.99
CA ARG A 7 -2.88 21.43 -8.77
C ARG A 7 -3.61 20.11 -9.04
N ALA A 8 -4.91 20.19 -9.25
CA ALA A 8 -5.73 18.99 -9.51
C ALA A 8 -5.26 18.21 -10.77
N ASP A 9 -4.82 18.93 -11.78
CA ASP A 9 -4.31 18.36 -13.05
C ASP A 9 -2.89 17.78 -12.98
N THR A 10 -2.18 17.98 -11.85
CA THR A 10 -0.81 17.45 -11.63
C THR A 10 -0.71 16.59 -10.36
N TYR A 11 -1.84 16.22 -9.79
CA TYR A 11 -1.88 15.47 -8.52
C TYR A 11 -1.19 14.11 -8.64
N GLU A 12 -1.62 13.30 -9.61
CA GLU A 12 -1.09 11.95 -9.83
C GLU A 12 0.41 11.99 -10.16
N GLU A 13 0.84 12.90 -11.04
CA GLU A 13 2.24 13.10 -11.38
C GLU A 13 3.08 13.46 -10.16
N THR A 14 2.56 14.35 -9.30
CA THR A 14 3.25 14.75 -8.07
C THR A 14 3.44 13.57 -7.13
N VAL A 15 2.39 12.75 -6.90
CA VAL A 15 2.49 11.57 -6.05
C VAL A 15 3.46 10.55 -6.65
N VAL A 16 3.40 10.28 -7.95
CA VAL A 16 4.32 9.39 -8.65
C VAL A 16 5.78 9.86 -8.51
N SER A 17 6.02 11.17 -8.56
CA SER A 17 7.37 11.72 -8.39
C SER A 17 7.96 11.41 -7.00
N PHE A 18 7.15 11.45 -5.94
CA PHE A 18 7.59 11.06 -4.60
C PHE A 18 7.88 9.56 -4.50
N LEU A 19 7.02 8.71 -5.06
CA LEU A 19 7.22 7.26 -5.09
C LEU A 19 8.52 6.89 -5.81
N ARG A 20 8.73 7.43 -6.99
CA ARG A 20 9.94 7.21 -7.78
C ARG A 20 11.19 7.68 -7.04
N ARG A 21 11.13 8.88 -6.46
CA ARG A 21 12.27 9.43 -5.73
C ARG A 21 12.68 8.58 -4.54
N ALA A 22 11.72 8.05 -3.77
CA ALA A 22 12.02 7.17 -2.65
C ALA A 22 12.74 5.89 -3.12
N ILE A 23 12.25 5.27 -4.20
CA ILE A 23 12.86 4.07 -4.79
C ILE A 23 14.28 4.38 -5.29
N GLU A 24 14.47 5.47 -6.03
CA GLU A 24 15.77 5.87 -6.56
C GLU A 24 16.80 6.13 -5.44
N VAL A 25 16.38 6.75 -4.34
CA VAL A 25 17.27 7.03 -3.20
C VAL A 25 17.74 5.73 -2.53
N ALA A 26 16.85 4.78 -2.28
CA ALA A 26 17.21 3.48 -1.71
C ALA A 26 18.16 2.71 -2.64
N GLN A 27 17.83 2.65 -3.92
CA GLN A 27 18.61 1.93 -4.92
C GLN A 27 19.99 2.56 -5.18
N ALA A 28 20.11 3.88 -5.09
CA ALA A 28 21.40 4.58 -5.18
C ALA A 28 22.36 4.19 -4.03
N GLN A 29 21.82 3.68 -2.92
CA GLN A 29 22.59 3.14 -1.79
C GLN A 29 22.88 1.63 -1.92
N GLY A 30 22.51 1.02 -3.06
CA GLY A 30 22.66 -0.42 -3.29
C GLY A 30 21.65 -1.28 -2.53
N GLN A 31 20.54 -0.69 -2.06
CA GLN A 31 19.52 -1.36 -1.26
C GLN A 31 18.29 -1.74 -2.09
N GLU A 32 17.57 -2.79 -1.67
CA GLU A 32 16.21 -3.01 -2.13
C GLU A 32 15.31 -1.92 -1.56
N ALA A 33 14.53 -1.26 -2.40
CA ALA A 33 13.56 -0.27 -1.94
C ALA A 33 12.35 -0.96 -1.30
N HIS A 34 11.88 -0.45 -0.16
CA HIS A 34 10.72 -0.94 0.56
C HIS A 34 9.64 0.14 0.62
N ILE A 35 8.59 -0.02 -0.16
CA ILE A 35 7.47 0.93 -0.18
C ILE A 35 6.16 0.25 0.21
N ALA A 36 5.30 0.96 0.95
CA ALA A 36 3.94 0.51 1.20
C ALA A 36 2.95 1.34 0.37
N LEU A 37 2.08 0.64 -0.35
CA LEU A 37 1.02 1.22 -1.17
C LEU A 37 -0.34 1.02 -0.49
N THR A 38 -1.28 1.90 -0.76
CA THR A 38 -2.63 1.87 -0.21
C THR A 38 -3.68 1.50 -1.24
N GLY A 39 -4.88 1.18 -0.79
CA GLY A 39 -6.05 0.97 -1.62
C GLY A 39 -6.84 2.24 -1.95
N GLY A 40 -7.95 2.05 -2.65
CA GLY A 40 -8.93 3.10 -2.95
C GLY A 40 -8.77 3.77 -4.31
N ASN A 41 -9.83 4.45 -4.74
CA ASN A 41 -9.92 5.02 -6.09
C ASN A 41 -8.85 6.07 -6.39
N THR A 42 -8.52 6.92 -5.40
CA THR A 42 -7.48 7.94 -5.53
C THR A 42 -6.11 7.29 -5.77
N ALA A 43 -5.78 6.26 -5.00
CA ALA A 43 -4.54 5.52 -5.17
C ALA A 43 -4.51 4.76 -6.51
N GLU A 44 -5.63 4.16 -6.92
CA GLU A 44 -5.74 3.48 -8.22
C GLU A 44 -5.48 4.45 -9.38
N ALA A 45 -5.98 5.68 -9.32
CA ALA A 45 -5.71 6.71 -10.35
C ALA A 45 -4.21 7.02 -10.44
N VAL A 46 -3.53 7.17 -9.29
CA VAL A 46 -2.07 7.37 -9.24
C VAL A 46 -1.34 6.18 -9.88
N TYR A 47 -1.73 4.93 -9.60
CA TYR A 47 -1.05 3.76 -10.15
C TYR A 47 -1.30 3.60 -11.64
N ARG A 48 -2.50 3.88 -12.13
CA ARG A 48 -2.80 3.94 -13.57
C ARG A 48 -1.96 5.00 -14.26
N HIS A 49 -1.85 6.19 -13.67
CA HIS A 49 -0.99 7.25 -14.19
C HIS A 49 0.48 6.79 -14.24
N TRP A 50 0.98 6.19 -13.15
CA TRP A 50 2.36 5.67 -13.10
C TRP A 50 2.62 4.59 -14.15
N SER A 51 1.63 3.73 -14.43
CA SER A 51 1.77 2.68 -15.45
C SER A 51 1.97 3.22 -16.87
N THR A 52 1.63 4.49 -17.14
CA THR A 52 1.85 5.12 -18.45
C THR A 52 3.27 5.62 -18.67
N TYR A 53 4.09 5.69 -17.62
CA TYR A 53 5.48 6.12 -17.74
C TYR A 53 6.32 5.04 -18.41
N PRO A 54 7.25 5.42 -19.32
CA PRO A 54 8.19 4.47 -19.89
C PRO A 54 9.11 3.86 -18.83
N ASP A 55 9.39 4.61 -17.76
CA ASP A 55 10.16 4.17 -16.60
C ASP A 55 9.24 3.59 -15.53
N GLN A 56 8.81 2.35 -15.74
CA GLN A 56 8.11 1.54 -14.73
C GLN A 56 8.95 1.42 -13.45
N PRO A 57 8.34 1.09 -12.29
CA PRO A 57 9.11 0.78 -11.09
C PRO A 57 10.21 -0.21 -11.39
N LYS A 58 11.44 0.11 -11.00
CA LYS A 58 12.63 -0.72 -11.30
C LYS A 58 13.01 -1.59 -10.11
N PRO A 59 13.50 -2.82 -10.34
CA PRO A 59 14.05 -3.66 -9.29
C PRO A 59 15.43 -3.15 -8.80
N PRO A 60 15.90 -3.53 -7.60
CA PRO A 60 15.17 -4.36 -6.64
C PRO A 60 14.14 -3.54 -5.83
N LEU A 61 12.92 -4.06 -5.74
CA LEU A 61 11.79 -3.37 -5.10
C LEU A 61 10.85 -4.36 -4.40
N ALA A 62 10.57 -4.11 -3.12
CA ALA A 62 9.54 -4.78 -2.37
C ALA A 62 8.34 -3.84 -2.13
N ILE A 63 7.18 -4.25 -2.60
CA ILE A 63 5.93 -3.53 -2.44
C ILE A 63 5.10 -4.22 -1.36
N TYR A 64 4.74 -3.47 -0.34
CA TYR A 64 3.86 -3.87 0.74
C TYR A 64 2.50 -3.20 0.58
N LEU A 65 1.49 -3.68 1.30
CA LEU A 65 0.19 -3.01 1.37
C LEU A 65 -0.01 -2.37 2.75
N SER A 66 -0.51 -1.15 2.77
CA SER A 66 -0.89 -0.49 4.03
C SER A 66 -2.05 -1.19 4.71
N ASP A 67 -2.96 -1.76 3.92
CA ASP A 67 -4.06 -2.60 4.35
C ASP A 67 -4.50 -3.56 3.23
N GLU A 68 -5.16 -4.64 3.61
CA GLU A 68 -5.81 -5.56 2.67
C GLU A 68 -7.16 -6.01 3.21
N ARG A 69 -8.10 -6.20 2.32
CA ARG A 69 -9.42 -6.76 2.61
C ARG A 69 -9.32 -8.29 2.61
N CYS A 70 -10.02 -8.92 3.55
CA CYS A 70 -10.07 -10.38 3.66
C CYS A 70 -10.93 -10.99 2.55
N VAL A 71 -10.45 -10.83 1.31
CA VAL A 71 -11.05 -11.38 0.07
C VAL A 71 -9.96 -11.99 -0.80
N PRO A 72 -10.28 -12.93 -1.70
CA PRO A 72 -9.32 -13.48 -2.65
C PRO A 72 -8.65 -12.38 -3.50
N THR A 73 -7.40 -12.57 -3.90
CA THR A 73 -6.63 -11.57 -4.65
C THR A 73 -7.22 -11.21 -6.02
N HIS A 74 -8.01 -12.09 -6.61
CA HIS A 74 -8.72 -11.82 -7.87
C HIS A 74 -10.05 -11.05 -7.66
N HIS A 75 -10.51 -10.90 -6.43
CA HIS A 75 -11.72 -10.15 -6.12
C HIS A 75 -11.52 -8.66 -6.38
N SER A 76 -12.55 -7.96 -6.86
CA SER A 76 -12.50 -6.52 -7.16
C SER A 76 -12.17 -5.66 -5.92
N GLY A 77 -12.50 -6.14 -4.73
CA GLY A 77 -12.19 -5.48 -3.47
C GLY A 77 -10.77 -5.69 -2.95
N SER A 78 -9.93 -6.53 -3.58
CA SER A 78 -8.55 -6.75 -3.14
C SER A 78 -7.65 -5.59 -3.56
N ASN A 79 -6.92 -5.03 -2.58
CA ASN A 79 -5.90 -4.02 -2.83
C ASN A 79 -4.70 -4.60 -3.59
N HIS A 80 -4.28 -5.84 -3.28
CA HIS A 80 -3.28 -6.58 -4.05
C HIS A 80 -3.67 -6.67 -5.52
N GLY A 81 -4.89 -7.17 -5.78
CA GLY A 81 -5.40 -7.31 -7.14
C GLY A 81 -5.47 -5.96 -7.87
N MET A 82 -5.88 -4.91 -7.17
CA MET A 82 -5.96 -3.57 -7.73
C MET A 82 -4.57 -3.03 -8.12
N VAL A 83 -3.56 -3.11 -7.24
CA VAL A 83 -2.19 -2.67 -7.55
C VAL A 83 -1.63 -3.44 -8.75
N ARG A 84 -1.79 -4.77 -8.79
CA ARG A 84 -1.32 -5.57 -9.93
C ARG A 84 -1.96 -5.17 -11.25
N ARG A 85 -3.26 -4.92 -11.27
CA ARG A 85 -3.97 -4.53 -12.49
C ARG A 85 -3.61 -3.11 -12.93
N SER A 86 -3.60 -2.16 -11.99
CA SER A 86 -3.46 -0.74 -12.31
C SER A 86 -2.02 -0.32 -12.59
N LEU A 87 -1.03 -0.90 -11.88
CA LEU A 87 0.38 -0.52 -12.03
C LEU A 87 1.14 -1.43 -13.00
N PHE A 88 0.86 -2.74 -13.00
CA PHE A 88 1.68 -3.73 -13.70
C PHE A 88 0.93 -4.48 -14.80
N SER A 89 -0.29 -4.11 -15.15
CA SER A 89 -1.12 -4.84 -16.13
C SER A 89 -1.15 -6.36 -15.88
N ASN A 90 -1.16 -6.77 -14.61
CA ASN A 90 -1.07 -8.15 -14.10
C ASN A 90 0.29 -8.87 -14.32
N SER A 91 1.28 -8.21 -14.91
CA SER A 91 2.61 -8.80 -15.16
C SER A 91 3.66 -8.12 -14.28
N LEU A 92 3.93 -8.71 -13.11
CA LEU A 92 4.94 -8.17 -12.18
C LEU A 92 6.34 -8.34 -12.78
N PRO A 93 7.13 -7.27 -12.95
CA PRO A 93 8.49 -7.36 -13.49
C PRO A 93 9.40 -8.22 -12.60
N ALA A 94 10.37 -8.91 -13.21
CA ALA A 94 11.36 -9.69 -12.48
C ALA A 94 12.16 -8.79 -11.52
N GLY A 95 12.39 -9.27 -10.29
CA GLY A 95 13.07 -8.52 -9.24
C GLY A 95 12.20 -7.50 -8.50
N ILE A 96 10.91 -7.40 -8.84
CA ILE A 96 9.90 -6.73 -8.03
C ILE A 96 9.06 -7.80 -7.33
N ARG A 97 8.84 -7.65 -6.03
CA ARG A 97 8.01 -8.57 -5.25
C ARG A 97 6.92 -7.83 -4.51
N MET A 98 5.76 -8.44 -4.44
CA MET A 98 4.67 -7.97 -3.58
C MET A 98 4.65 -8.82 -2.31
N VAL A 99 4.76 -8.16 -1.17
CA VAL A 99 4.67 -8.75 0.16
C VAL A 99 3.32 -8.38 0.75
N THR A 100 2.39 -9.32 0.74
CA THR A 100 0.99 -9.09 1.13
C THR A 100 0.56 -10.12 2.16
N PRO A 101 -0.40 -9.79 3.05
CA PRO A 101 -0.94 -10.77 3.99
C PRO A 101 -1.69 -11.88 3.25
N ASP A 102 -1.57 -13.11 3.73
CA ASP A 102 -2.48 -14.20 3.35
C ASP A 102 -3.75 -14.10 4.19
N VAL A 103 -4.78 -13.52 3.61
CA VAL A 103 -6.02 -13.17 4.31
C VAL A 103 -7.02 -14.33 4.47
N SER A 104 -6.60 -15.56 4.20
CA SER A 104 -7.43 -16.77 4.43
C SER A 104 -7.75 -16.98 5.92
N ASP A 105 -6.80 -16.66 6.81
CA ASP A 105 -7.01 -16.52 8.25
C ASP A 105 -6.47 -15.16 8.72
N PRO A 106 -7.32 -14.16 8.99
CA PRO A 106 -6.89 -12.80 9.31
C PRO A 106 -5.96 -12.70 10.52
N ARG A 107 -6.12 -13.58 11.53
CA ARG A 107 -5.29 -13.51 12.75
C ARG A 107 -3.87 -14.02 12.52
N SER A 108 -3.70 -15.12 11.81
CA SER A 108 -2.36 -15.58 11.39
C SER A 108 -1.76 -14.64 10.36
N ALA A 109 -2.56 -14.15 9.41
CA ALA A 109 -2.14 -13.18 8.41
C ALA A 109 -1.51 -11.93 9.02
N ALA A 110 -2.10 -11.36 10.07
CA ALA A 110 -1.56 -10.19 10.73
C ALA A 110 -0.18 -10.46 11.36
N ARG A 111 -0.02 -11.60 12.07
CA ARG A 111 1.26 -11.97 12.69
C ARG A 111 2.35 -12.27 11.66
N GLU A 112 2.01 -13.04 10.62
CA GLU A 112 2.95 -13.41 9.56
C GLU A 112 3.35 -12.18 8.72
N TYR A 113 2.42 -11.30 8.48
CA TYR A 113 2.70 -10.06 7.75
C TYR A 113 3.62 -9.14 8.55
N ASP A 114 3.40 -8.99 9.86
CA ASP A 114 4.28 -8.23 10.76
C ASP A 114 5.72 -8.75 10.74
N GLN A 115 5.92 -10.08 10.74
CA GLN A 115 7.26 -10.70 10.64
C GLN A 115 7.96 -10.45 9.30
N ARG A 116 7.19 -10.17 8.25
CA ARG A 116 7.71 -9.93 6.89
C ARG A 116 7.91 -8.45 6.59
N LEU A 117 7.49 -7.54 7.47
CA LEU A 117 7.73 -6.12 7.31
C LEU A 117 9.22 -5.79 7.47
N PRO A 118 9.74 -4.82 6.70
CA PRO A 118 11.10 -4.33 6.89
C PRO A 118 11.23 -3.61 8.24
N SER A 119 12.45 -3.39 8.69
CA SER A 119 12.72 -2.55 9.87
C SER A 119 12.30 -1.10 9.64
N THR A 120 12.47 -0.62 8.41
CA THR A 120 12.10 0.72 7.97
C THR A 120 11.55 0.66 6.55
N PHE A 121 10.62 1.56 6.24
CA PHE A 121 10.14 1.79 4.89
C PHE A 121 10.82 3.02 4.29
N ASP A 122 11.14 2.99 3.00
CA ASP A 122 11.59 4.15 2.25
C ASP A 122 10.44 5.12 1.98
N LEU A 123 9.22 4.57 1.83
CA LEU A 123 8.01 5.37 1.69
C LEU A 123 6.76 4.57 2.14
N LEU A 124 5.88 5.25 2.84
CA LEU A 124 4.53 4.79 3.16
C LEU A 124 3.54 5.73 2.48
N LEU A 125 2.72 5.20 1.57
CA LEU A 125 1.63 5.94 0.93
C LEU A 125 0.32 5.61 1.62
N PHE A 126 -0.37 6.64 2.10
CA PHE A 126 -1.71 6.55 2.67
C PHE A 126 -2.65 7.52 1.97
N THR A 127 -3.93 7.16 1.88
CA THR A 127 -5.02 8.07 1.57
C THR A 127 -5.82 8.33 2.83
N LEU A 128 -6.27 9.56 3.01
CA LEU A 128 -7.14 9.94 4.12
C LEU A 128 -8.60 9.91 3.64
N GLY A 129 -9.43 9.10 4.30
CA GLY A 129 -10.85 9.07 4.03
C GLY A 129 -11.56 10.33 4.52
N VAL A 130 -12.76 10.62 3.97
CA VAL A 130 -13.57 11.78 4.37
C VAL A 130 -14.05 11.69 5.82
N ASP A 131 -14.10 10.49 6.38
CA ASP A 131 -14.41 10.18 7.78
C ASP A 131 -13.19 10.18 8.70
N GLY A 132 -12.01 10.49 8.14
CA GLY A 132 -10.74 10.56 8.87
C GLY A 132 -9.98 9.25 9.00
N HIS A 133 -10.45 8.14 8.41
CA HIS A 133 -9.68 6.89 8.41
C HIS A 133 -8.48 6.95 7.45
N PHE A 134 -7.43 6.20 7.75
CA PHE A 134 -6.33 5.90 6.83
C PHE A 134 -5.96 4.42 6.93
N ALA A 135 -5.50 3.82 5.84
CA ALA A 135 -5.43 2.36 5.71
C ALA A 135 -6.78 1.73 6.10
N SER A 136 -6.81 0.79 7.05
CA SER A 136 -8.05 0.30 7.65
C SER A 136 -8.15 0.63 9.15
N LEU A 137 -7.65 1.80 9.55
CA LEU A 137 -7.72 2.34 10.90
C LEU A 137 -8.83 3.39 10.98
N PHE A 138 -9.97 2.99 11.56
CA PHE A 138 -11.15 3.82 11.63
C PHE A 138 -11.18 4.65 12.94
N PRO A 139 -11.67 5.91 12.90
CA PRO A 139 -11.87 6.70 14.09
C PRO A 139 -12.72 5.93 15.13
N GLY A 140 -12.27 5.90 16.39
CA GLY A 140 -12.93 5.16 17.48
C GLY A 140 -12.28 3.80 17.81
N GLU A 141 -11.54 3.18 16.90
CA GLU A 141 -10.84 1.91 17.15
C GLU A 141 -9.35 2.09 17.48
N LEU A 142 -8.78 3.27 17.25
CA LEU A 142 -7.35 3.55 17.33
C LEU A 142 -6.72 3.17 18.69
N ASN A 143 -7.44 3.37 19.80
CA ASN A 143 -6.88 3.08 21.13
C ASN A 143 -6.66 1.57 21.38
N SER A 144 -7.43 0.70 20.75
CA SER A 144 -7.27 -0.76 20.85
C SER A 144 -6.20 -1.28 19.88
N LEU A 145 -5.99 -0.61 18.78
CA LEU A 145 -5.09 -1.03 17.70
C LEU A 145 -3.61 -0.69 17.98
N VAL A 146 -3.33 0.41 18.66
CA VAL A 146 -1.96 0.83 19.04
C VAL A 146 -1.24 -0.20 19.93
N GLN A 147 -1.99 -1.09 20.59
CA GLN A 147 -1.41 -2.14 21.44
C GLN A 147 -1.11 -3.45 20.69
N SER A 148 -1.48 -3.56 19.40
CA SER A 148 -1.43 -4.84 18.66
C SER A 148 -0.12 -5.09 17.90
N GLY A 149 0.86 -4.18 17.93
CA GLY A 149 2.07 -4.26 17.12
C GLY A 149 1.95 -3.44 15.83
N ARG A 150 2.79 -3.75 14.82
CA ARG A 150 2.82 -3.02 13.56
C ARG A 150 1.69 -3.41 12.58
N VAL A 151 0.99 -4.51 12.85
CA VAL A 151 -0.12 -5.02 12.02
C VAL A 151 -1.27 -5.46 12.92
N ALA A 152 -2.48 -5.08 12.56
CA ALA A 152 -3.70 -5.43 13.26
C ALA A 152 -4.74 -6.06 12.33
N VAL A 153 -5.64 -6.87 12.92
CA VAL A 153 -6.92 -7.23 12.31
C VAL A 153 -7.94 -6.16 12.69
N THR A 154 -8.59 -5.57 11.69
CA THR A 154 -9.56 -4.50 11.90
C THR A 154 -10.90 -4.85 11.26
N VAL A 155 -11.94 -4.12 11.63
CA VAL A 155 -13.28 -4.25 11.06
C VAL A 155 -13.63 -2.99 10.30
N GLY A 156 -13.78 -3.11 8.99
CA GLY A 156 -14.20 -2.02 8.13
C GLY A 156 -15.69 -2.04 7.84
N PRO A 157 -16.19 -1.03 7.14
CA PRO A 157 -17.59 -1.01 6.70
C PRO A 157 -17.87 -2.08 5.64
N PRO A 158 -19.15 -2.50 5.51
CA PRO A 158 -19.59 -3.36 4.42
C PRO A 158 -19.23 -2.77 3.05
N PRO A 159 -19.07 -3.60 2.01
CA PRO A 159 -19.23 -5.06 2.02
C PRO A 159 -18.00 -5.85 2.50
N PHE A 160 -16.86 -5.19 2.73
CA PHE A 160 -15.58 -5.85 3.08
C PHE A 160 -15.22 -5.56 4.55
N THR A 161 -15.81 -6.30 5.47
CA THR A 161 -15.66 -6.03 6.91
C THR A 161 -14.32 -6.50 7.48
N GLY A 162 -13.88 -7.71 7.14
CA GLY A 162 -12.58 -8.22 7.62
C GLY A 162 -11.41 -7.56 6.90
N ARG A 163 -10.43 -7.09 7.67
CA ARG A 163 -9.23 -6.39 7.16
C ARG A 163 -7.98 -6.71 7.95
N VAL A 164 -6.84 -6.63 7.28
CA VAL A 164 -5.49 -6.62 7.89
C VAL A 164 -4.86 -5.29 7.56
N SER A 165 -4.35 -4.55 8.55
CA SER A 165 -3.88 -3.18 8.40
C SER A 165 -2.56 -2.95 9.13
N LEU A 166 -1.66 -2.15 8.54
CA LEU A 166 -0.60 -1.48 9.29
C LEU A 166 -1.21 -0.55 10.35
N THR A 167 -0.53 -0.39 11.47
CA THR A 167 -0.98 0.45 12.60
C THR A 167 -0.13 1.68 12.79
#